data_6edbabd05257a4f1e3eb0dd0c09377f5
#
_entry.id   6edbabd05257a4f1e3eb0dd0c09377f5
#
_cell.length_a   1.000
_cell.length_b   1.000
_cell.length_c   1.000
_cell.angle_alpha   90.00
_cell.angle_beta   90.00
_cell.angle_gamma   90.00
#
_symmetry.space_group_name_H-M   'P 1'
#
loop_
_entity.id
_entity.type
_entity.pdbx_description
1 polymer ?
#
loop_
_entity_poly.entity_id
_entity_poly.type
_entity_poly.pdbx_seq_one_letter_code
_entity_poly.pdbx_strand_id
1 'polypeptide(L)'
;MTYSVNDNLEEQAEAIFALAIRDSCSTRSLGSFGTVVTGKTPSTDVPEFYGNDVPFVKTPDMHGNVYITSSESSLSVLGADSQQNKYLPANTLIVACIGANAGEAAITSFRAQTNQQINAIISDYPCFLYFSVKAHTTELRALGEGSSTMTNINKTSFENYKIPSLEDNELEVLEVRLQTIFNAVLVNLKEIDKLSEVKDVIITQLSR
;
A
#
# COMPACT_ATOMS: atom_id res chain seq x y z
N MET A 1 -5.03 -3.44 -27.26
CA MET A 1 -4.66 -3.62 -25.85
C MET A 1 -5.78 -4.39 -25.18
N THR A 2 -5.49 -5.58 -24.67
CA THR A 2 -6.46 -6.34 -23.86
C THR A 2 -6.28 -5.84 -22.41
N TYR A 3 -7.17 -4.97 -21.95
CA TYR A 3 -7.20 -4.60 -20.53
C TYR A 3 -7.52 -5.85 -19.72
N SER A 4 -6.81 -6.06 -18.61
CA SER A 4 -7.21 -7.10 -17.67
C SER A 4 -8.53 -6.69 -16.99
N VAL A 5 -9.26 -7.66 -16.43
CA VAL A 5 -10.48 -7.35 -15.68
C VAL A 5 -10.18 -6.41 -14.52
N ASN A 6 -9.03 -6.60 -13.86
CA ASN A 6 -8.61 -5.76 -12.74
C ASN A 6 -8.28 -4.32 -13.17
N ASP A 7 -7.60 -4.13 -14.32
CA ASP A 7 -7.33 -2.78 -14.84
C ASP A 7 -8.64 -2.01 -15.06
N ASN A 8 -9.65 -2.68 -15.63
CA ASN A 8 -10.96 -2.06 -15.86
C ASN A 8 -11.67 -1.71 -14.52
N LEU A 9 -11.59 -2.58 -13.52
CA LEU A 9 -12.15 -2.31 -12.19
C LEU A 9 -11.44 -1.13 -11.51
N GLU A 10 -10.12 -1.04 -11.60
CA GLU A 10 -9.35 0.09 -11.07
C GLU A 10 -9.71 1.39 -11.79
N GLU A 11 -9.82 1.39 -13.12
CA GLU A 11 -10.24 2.58 -13.89
C GLU A 11 -11.65 3.04 -13.50
N GLN A 12 -12.59 2.11 -13.26
CA GLN A 12 -13.93 2.45 -12.77
C GLN A 12 -13.88 3.10 -11.39
N ALA A 13 -13.10 2.54 -10.46
CA ALA A 13 -12.95 3.08 -9.12
C ALA A 13 -12.27 4.46 -9.15
N GLU A 14 -11.26 4.65 -9.99
CA GLU A 14 -10.57 5.93 -10.20
C GLU A 14 -11.54 7.00 -10.75
N ALA A 15 -12.40 6.63 -11.69
CA ALA A 15 -13.40 7.55 -12.23
C ALA A 15 -14.45 7.96 -11.17
N ILE A 16 -14.89 7.02 -10.31
CA ILE A 16 -15.79 7.31 -9.19
C ILE A 16 -15.12 8.25 -8.20
N PHE A 17 -13.86 8.00 -7.82
CA PHE A 17 -13.08 8.86 -6.95
C PHE A 17 -12.92 10.27 -7.55
N ALA A 18 -12.48 10.38 -8.81
CA ALA A 18 -12.27 11.66 -9.48
C ALA A 18 -13.55 12.50 -9.56
N LEU A 19 -14.69 11.87 -9.83
CA LEU A 19 -15.98 12.55 -9.85
C LEU A 19 -16.37 13.07 -8.46
N ALA A 20 -16.12 12.28 -7.41
CA ALA A 20 -16.48 12.65 -6.06
C ALA A 20 -15.68 13.85 -5.53
N ILE A 21 -14.37 13.92 -5.86
CA ILE A 21 -13.50 15.01 -5.38
C ILE A 21 -13.46 16.24 -6.30
N ARG A 22 -14.05 16.17 -7.49
CA ARG A 22 -13.92 17.20 -8.55
C ARG A 22 -14.25 18.60 -8.07
N ASP A 23 -15.32 18.73 -7.29
CA ASP A 23 -15.86 20.01 -6.82
C ASP A 23 -15.50 20.27 -5.34
N SER A 24 -14.61 19.44 -4.77
CA SER A 24 -14.16 19.60 -3.38
C SER A 24 -13.32 20.87 -3.22
N CYS A 25 -13.76 21.75 -2.31
CA CYS A 25 -13.03 22.96 -1.91
C CYS A 25 -12.27 22.78 -0.57
N SER A 26 -12.46 21.67 0.12
CA SER A 26 -11.81 21.38 1.39
C SER A 26 -10.55 20.52 1.21
N THR A 27 -9.59 20.70 2.10
CA THR A 27 -8.38 19.85 2.15
C THR A 27 -8.11 19.39 3.57
N ARG A 28 -7.62 18.17 3.71
CA ARG A 28 -7.16 17.61 5.00
C ARG A 28 -5.74 17.05 4.84
N SER A 29 -4.97 17.01 5.93
CA SER A 29 -3.66 16.37 5.92
C SER A 29 -3.78 14.85 5.91
N LEU A 30 -2.87 14.14 5.25
CA LEU A 30 -2.85 12.67 5.25
C LEU A 30 -2.90 12.09 6.66
N GLY A 31 -2.14 12.66 7.59
CA GLY A 31 -2.13 12.23 8.99
C GLY A 31 -3.45 12.42 9.74
N SER A 32 -4.40 13.23 9.23
CA SER A 32 -5.71 13.40 9.85
C SER A 32 -6.70 12.25 9.56
N PHE A 33 -6.37 11.37 8.62
CA PHE A 33 -7.22 10.22 8.26
C PHE A 33 -6.91 8.97 9.06
N GLY A 34 -5.84 8.95 9.85
CA GLY A 34 -5.48 7.77 10.63
C GLY A 34 -4.10 7.85 11.27
N THR A 35 -3.60 6.69 11.68
CA THR A 35 -2.28 6.59 12.33
C THR A 35 -1.20 6.33 11.31
N VAL A 36 -0.21 7.23 11.22
CA VAL A 36 0.95 7.04 10.33
C VAL A 36 2.05 6.27 11.04
N VAL A 37 2.47 5.18 10.41
CA VAL A 37 3.54 4.30 10.88
C VAL A 37 4.65 4.26 9.84
N THR A 38 5.85 4.74 10.20
CA THR A 38 7.05 4.48 9.39
C THR A 38 7.58 3.09 9.70
N GLY A 39 7.83 2.29 8.68
CA GLY A 39 8.41 0.97 8.80
C GLY A 39 9.81 0.99 9.43
N LYS A 40 10.28 -0.18 9.81
CA LYS A 40 11.61 -0.37 10.40
C LYS A 40 12.11 -1.77 10.07
N THR A 41 13.38 -1.88 9.71
CA THR A 41 14.05 -3.17 9.53
C THR A 41 14.66 -3.61 10.88
N PRO A 42 14.32 -4.81 11.37
CA PRO A 42 15.02 -5.41 12.54
C PRO A 42 16.52 -5.57 12.25
N SER A 43 17.33 -5.67 13.32
CA SER A 43 18.79 -5.85 13.16
C SER A 43 19.10 -7.08 12.32
N THR A 44 19.92 -6.91 11.28
CA THR A 44 20.42 -8.00 10.44
C THR A 44 21.50 -8.84 11.13
N ASP A 45 22.06 -8.34 12.23
CA ASP A 45 23.06 -9.05 13.05
C ASP A 45 22.43 -10.15 13.93
N VAL A 46 21.09 -10.23 13.95
CA VAL A 46 20.31 -11.23 14.68
C VAL A 46 19.54 -12.09 13.67
N PRO A 47 20.13 -13.17 13.16
CA PRO A 47 19.50 -14.02 12.14
C PRO A 47 18.13 -14.58 12.57
N GLU A 48 17.92 -14.80 13.87
CA GLU A 48 16.70 -15.31 14.47
C GLU A 48 15.49 -14.35 14.30
N PHE A 49 15.73 -13.07 13.94
CA PHE A 49 14.68 -12.13 13.63
C PHE A 49 14.05 -12.36 12.25
N TYR A 50 14.69 -13.15 11.40
CA TYR A 50 14.22 -13.47 10.07
C TYR A 50 13.67 -14.90 10.04
N GLY A 51 12.54 -15.12 9.36
CA GLY A 51 11.84 -16.39 9.34
C GLY A 51 10.69 -16.36 8.33
N ASN A 52 9.62 -17.12 8.61
CA ASN A 52 8.48 -17.26 7.69
C ASN A 52 7.13 -16.95 8.36
N ASP A 53 7.13 -16.24 9.51
CA ASP A 53 5.91 -16.10 10.32
C ASP A 53 5.13 -14.83 10.01
N VAL A 54 5.84 -13.70 9.79
CA VAL A 54 5.23 -12.38 9.60
C VAL A 54 5.72 -11.77 8.29
N PRO A 55 4.86 -11.54 7.32
CA PRO A 55 5.21 -10.87 6.06
C PRO A 55 5.92 -9.53 6.31
N PHE A 56 7.05 -9.34 5.63
CA PHE A 56 7.87 -8.14 5.73
C PHE A 56 7.96 -7.45 4.37
N VAL A 57 7.04 -6.51 4.13
CA VAL A 57 6.87 -5.84 2.85
C VAL A 57 7.98 -4.80 2.63
N LYS A 58 8.59 -4.84 1.47
CA LYS A 58 9.59 -3.90 0.97
C LYS A 58 9.08 -3.22 -0.31
N THR A 59 9.74 -2.15 -0.72
CA THR A 59 9.35 -1.42 -1.94
C THR A 59 9.25 -2.28 -3.21
N PRO A 60 10.10 -3.30 -3.46
CA PRO A 60 9.93 -4.18 -4.62
C PRO A 60 8.60 -4.96 -4.63
N ASP A 61 8.06 -5.31 -3.45
CA ASP A 61 6.79 -6.04 -3.35
C ASP A 61 5.57 -5.19 -3.80
N MET A 62 5.74 -3.85 -3.92
CA MET A 62 4.64 -2.92 -4.21
C MET A 62 4.36 -2.74 -5.71
N HIS A 63 5.31 -3.13 -6.58
CA HIS A 63 5.29 -2.77 -7.99
C HIS A 63 4.06 -3.27 -8.75
N GLY A 64 3.29 -2.31 -9.28
CA GLY A 64 2.21 -2.55 -10.23
C GLY A 64 0.94 -3.16 -9.66
N ASN A 65 0.82 -3.30 -8.33
CA ASN A 65 -0.33 -3.90 -7.69
C ASN A 65 -1.02 -2.91 -6.74
N VAL A 66 -2.35 -2.80 -6.86
CA VAL A 66 -3.16 -2.07 -5.87
C VAL A 66 -3.15 -2.78 -4.51
N TYR A 67 -3.15 -4.10 -4.50
CA TYR A 67 -3.02 -4.92 -3.29
C TYR A 67 -1.72 -5.71 -3.25
N ILE A 68 -1.07 -5.71 -2.09
CA ILE A 68 -0.01 -6.66 -1.79
C ILE A 68 -0.66 -7.95 -1.28
N THR A 69 -0.52 -9.02 -2.05
CA THR A 69 -1.05 -10.36 -1.72
C THR A 69 0.00 -11.31 -1.18
N SER A 70 1.29 -10.97 -1.37
CA SER A 70 2.45 -11.71 -0.85
C SER A 70 3.64 -10.78 -0.62
N SER A 71 4.67 -11.25 0.05
CA SER A 71 5.96 -10.57 0.19
C SER A 71 7.11 -11.57 0.02
N GLU A 72 8.19 -11.14 -0.61
CA GLU A 72 9.39 -12.00 -0.78
C GLU A 72 10.10 -12.29 0.55
N SER A 73 9.94 -11.42 1.52
CA SER A 73 10.62 -11.51 2.82
C SER A 73 9.62 -11.68 3.95
N SER A 74 10.06 -12.37 5.01
CA SER A 74 9.29 -12.50 6.25
C SER A 74 10.20 -12.40 7.46
N LEU A 75 9.63 -12.00 8.58
CA LEU A 75 10.25 -12.02 9.90
C LEU A 75 9.78 -13.26 10.67
N SER A 76 10.59 -13.67 11.64
CA SER A 76 10.11 -14.55 12.71
C SER A 76 9.17 -13.75 13.64
N VAL A 77 8.39 -14.46 14.47
CA VAL A 77 7.60 -13.82 15.53
C VAL A 77 8.51 -12.98 16.44
N LEU A 78 9.70 -13.51 16.79
CA LEU A 78 10.67 -12.81 17.63
C LEU A 78 11.14 -11.50 16.98
N GLY A 79 11.46 -11.52 15.70
CA GLY A 79 11.88 -10.34 14.95
C GLY A 79 10.78 -9.30 14.86
N ALA A 80 9.58 -9.71 14.52
CA ALA A 80 8.42 -8.82 14.43
C ALA A 80 8.04 -8.23 15.80
N ASP A 81 8.09 -9.01 16.87
CA ASP A 81 7.78 -8.57 18.24
C ASP A 81 8.87 -7.68 18.84
N SER A 82 10.10 -7.72 18.32
CA SER A 82 11.15 -6.74 18.69
C SER A 82 10.78 -5.30 18.33
N GLN A 83 9.76 -5.10 17.49
CA GLN A 83 9.24 -3.82 17.05
C GLN A 83 7.71 -3.84 16.92
N GLN A 84 7.01 -4.22 17.98
CA GLN A 84 5.55 -4.43 18.02
C GLN A 84 4.73 -3.24 17.49
N ASN A 85 5.20 -2.00 17.70
CA ASN A 85 4.54 -0.79 17.22
C ASN A 85 4.67 -0.57 15.70
N LYS A 86 5.25 -1.53 14.97
CA LYS A 86 5.37 -1.52 13.50
C LYS A 86 4.41 -2.49 12.80
N TYR A 87 3.62 -3.23 13.55
CA TYR A 87 2.58 -4.04 12.94
C TYR A 87 1.52 -3.20 12.26
N LEU A 88 1.19 -3.60 11.05
CA LEU A 88 0.13 -3.04 10.22
C LEU A 88 -0.98 -4.10 10.08
N PRO A 89 -2.24 -3.78 10.37
CA PRO A 89 -3.36 -4.66 10.05
C PRO A 89 -3.52 -4.82 8.53
N ALA A 90 -4.31 -5.79 8.09
CA ALA A 90 -4.79 -5.82 6.72
C ALA A 90 -5.57 -4.55 6.38
N ASN A 91 -5.69 -4.22 5.11
CA ASN A 91 -6.31 -2.99 4.59
C ASN A 91 -5.59 -1.70 5.05
N THR A 92 -4.29 -1.76 5.24
CA THR A 92 -3.47 -0.58 5.51
C THR A 92 -2.89 -0.03 4.21
N LEU A 93 -3.07 1.28 3.96
CA LEU A 93 -2.35 1.96 2.89
C LEU A 93 -0.87 2.01 3.21
N ILE A 94 -0.03 1.62 2.27
CA ILE A 94 1.43 1.75 2.32
C ILE A 94 1.92 2.60 1.15
N VAL A 95 2.91 3.45 1.39
CA VAL A 95 3.47 4.38 0.40
C VAL A 95 4.98 4.31 0.44
N ALA A 96 5.59 4.05 -0.70
CA ALA A 96 7.05 4.14 -0.84
C ALA A 96 7.50 5.59 -0.69
N CYS A 97 8.48 5.84 0.16
CA CYS A 97 8.92 7.20 0.50
C CYS A 97 10.36 7.49 0.10
N ILE A 98 11.12 6.50 -0.35
CA ILE A 98 12.54 6.66 -0.69
C ILE A 98 12.82 6.12 -2.09
N GLY A 99 13.64 6.85 -2.84
CA GLY A 99 14.17 6.42 -4.14
C GLY A 99 13.27 6.71 -5.33
N ALA A 100 13.50 6.01 -6.43
CA ALA A 100 12.83 6.24 -7.72
C ALA A 100 11.30 6.01 -7.66
N ASN A 101 10.85 5.15 -6.75
CA ASN A 101 9.44 4.78 -6.60
C ASN A 101 8.72 5.58 -5.50
N ALA A 102 9.35 6.64 -4.98
CA ALA A 102 8.70 7.50 -3.98
C ALA A 102 7.35 8.00 -4.51
N GLY A 103 6.30 7.88 -3.67
CA GLY A 103 4.91 8.19 -4.01
C GLY A 103 4.12 7.00 -4.57
N GLU A 104 4.75 5.84 -4.85
CA GLU A 104 4.02 4.62 -5.20
C GLU A 104 3.23 4.12 -3.99
N ALA A 105 1.97 3.77 -4.20
CA ALA A 105 1.02 3.37 -3.17
C ALA A 105 0.47 1.97 -3.41
N ALA A 106 0.22 1.23 -2.34
CA ALA A 106 -0.49 -0.05 -2.36
C ALA A 106 -1.25 -0.26 -1.05
N ILE A 107 -2.13 -1.25 -1.00
CA ILE A 107 -2.88 -1.65 0.20
C ILE A 107 -2.45 -3.06 0.60
N THR A 108 -2.19 -3.29 1.89
CA THR A 108 -1.87 -4.64 2.38
C THR A 108 -3.13 -5.50 2.47
N SER A 109 -3.11 -6.74 1.97
CA SER A 109 -4.23 -7.67 2.11
C SER A 109 -4.12 -8.57 3.36
N PHE A 110 -3.06 -8.41 4.14
CA PHE A 110 -2.74 -9.20 5.33
C PHE A 110 -2.05 -8.34 6.40
N ARG A 111 -1.96 -8.87 7.61
CA ARG A 111 -1.16 -8.26 8.69
C ARG A 111 0.33 -8.39 8.37
N ALA A 112 1.06 -7.28 8.39
CA ALA A 112 2.46 -7.21 7.98
C ALA A 112 3.29 -6.25 8.82
N GLN A 113 4.60 -6.21 8.54
CA GLN A 113 5.48 -5.09 8.85
C GLN A 113 6.20 -4.64 7.57
N THR A 114 6.77 -3.44 7.58
CA THR A 114 7.46 -2.86 6.43
C THR A 114 8.86 -2.36 6.80
N ASN A 115 9.71 -2.19 5.80
CA ASN A 115 11.00 -1.54 6.00
C ASN A 115 10.86 -0.01 6.13
N GLN A 116 11.95 0.67 6.49
CA GLN A 116 11.99 2.13 6.71
C GLN A 116 11.77 2.98 5.45
N GLN A 117 11.70 2.38 4.27
CA GLN A 117 11.43 3.07 3.01
C GLN A 117 9.93 3.29 2.77
N ILE A 118 9.08 2.78 3.66
CA ILE A 118 7.63 2.81 3.55
C ILE A 118 7.04 3.56 4.73
N ASN A 119 6.15 4.52 4.45
CA ASN A 119 5.19 5.06 5.41
C ASN A 119 3.82 4.39 5.17
N ALA A 120 3.14 4.03 6.24
CA ALA A 120 1.82 3.42 6.21
C ALA A 120 0.80 4.33 6.90
N ILE A 121 -0.47 4.27 6.46
CA ILE A 121 -1.60 4.92 7.15
C ILE A 121 -2.62 3.84 7.50
N ILE A 122 -2.80 3.60 8.80
CA ILE A 122 -3.86 2.76 9.32
C ILE A 122 -5.11 3.65 9.44
N SER A 123 -6.12 3.38 8.61
CA SER A 123 -7.30 4.24 8.42
C SER A 123 -8.53 3.42 8.07
N ASP A 124 -9.70 3.99 8.31
CA ASP A 124 -10.97 3.45 7.84
C ASP A 124 -11.25 3.77 6.36
N TYR A 125 -10.37 4.56 5.70
CA TYR A 125 -10.52 5.03 4.33
C TYR A 125 -9.34 4.64 3.40
N PRO A 126 -8.91 3.36 3.37
CA PRO A 126 -7.72 2.96 2.60
C PRO A 126 -7.86 3.15 1.09
N CYS A 127 -9.06 2.96 0.50
CA CYS A 127 -9.26 3.10 -0.93
C CYS A 127 -9.27 4.57 -1.37
N PHE A 128 -9.94 5.44 -0.60
CA PHE A 128 -9.90 6.88 -0.81
C PHE A 128 -8.46 7.41 -0.74
N LEU A 129 -7.71 6.99 0.27
CA LEU A 129 -6.31 7.40 0.45
C LEU A 129 -5.40 6.87 -0.65
N TYR A 130 -5.64 5.65 -1.16
CA TYR A 130 -4.91 5.09 -2.28
C TYR A 130 -5.01 6.00 -3.52
N PHE A 131 -6.23 6.36 -3.92
CA PHE A 131 -6.42 7.25 -5.07
C PHE A 131 -5.93 8.66 -4.81
N SER A 132 -6.08 9.17 -3.59
CA SER A 132 -5.55 10.48 -3.21
C SER A 132 -4.02 10.54 -3.34
N VAL A 133 -3.31 9.51 -2.88
CA VAL A 133 -1.84 9.43 -3.03
C VAL A 133 -1.47 9.23 -4.49
N LYS A 134 -2.15 8.34 -5.22
CA LYS A 134 -1.91 8.09 -6.64
C LYS A 134 -2.05 9.36 -7.48
N ALA A 135 -3.10 10.16 -7.23
CA ALA A 135 -3.33 11.43 -7.93
C ALA A 135 -2.25 12.50 -7.64
N HIS A 136 -1.59 12.42 -6.49
CA HIS A 136 -0.60 13.42 -6.05
C HIS A 136 0.84 12.84 -5.97
N THR A 137 1.11 11.75 -6.68
CA THR A 137 2.43 11.08 -6.65
C THR A 137 3.58 12.03 -7.02
N THR A 138 3.38 12.90 -8.02
CA THR A 138 4.40 13.85 -8.48
C THR A 138 4.73 14.89 -7.40
N GLU A 139 3.70 15.46 -6.77
CA GLU A 139 3.85 16.46 -5.71
C GLU A 139 4.45 15.85 -4.44
N LEU A 140 4.02 14.63 -4.08
CA LEU A 140 4.60 13.90 -2.96
C LEU A 140 6.08 13.61 -3.19
N ARG A 141 6.46 13.22 -4.40
CA ARG A 141 7.86 12.99 -4.78
C ARG A 141 8.69 14.27 -4.62
N ALA A 142 8.15 15.41 -5.09
CA ALA A 142 8.82 16.71 -4.98
C ALA A 142 9.11 17.13 -3.53
N LEU A 143 8.29 16.68 -2.54
CA LEU A 143 8.59 16.93 -1.12
C LEU A 143 9.89 16.29 -0.66
N GLY A 144 10.30 15.20 -1.30
CA GLY A 144 11.53 14.46 -0.93
C GLY A 144 12.80 14.93 -1.66
N GLU A 145 12.68 15.77 -2.70
CA GLU A 145 13.80 16.14 -3.58
C GLU A 145 14.68 17.28 -3.03
N GLY A 146 14.31 17.91 -1.92
CA GLY A 146 14.91 19.18 -1.46
C GLY A 146 16.25 19.10 -0.74
N SER A 147 16.84 17.93 -0.41
CA SER A 147 18.01 17.87 0.49
C SER A 147 19.06 16.79 0.22
N SER A 148 18.86 15.90 -0.74
CA SER A 148 19.84 14.84 -1.05
C SER A 148 19.73 14.38 -2.52
N THR A 149 20.73 13.63 -2.98
CA THR A 149 20.73 12.99 -4.31
C THR A 149 19.67 11.91 -4.47
N MET A 150 18.94 11.58 -3.41
CA MET A 150 17.90 10.56 -3.41
C MET A 150 16.63 11.13 -2.75
N THR A 151 15.48 10.99 -3.43
CA THR A 151 14.17 11.38 -2.89
C THR A 151 13.90 10.69 -1.56
N ASN A 152 13.53 11.46 -0.54
CA ASN A 152 13.19 10.95 0.79
C ASN A 152 12.05 11.77 1.42
N ILE A 153 10.83 11.22 1.35
CA ILE A 153 9.64 11.81 1.97
C ILE A 153 9.60 11.41 3.44
N ASN A 154 10.09 12.28 4.33
CA ASN A 154 10.08 12.01 5.76
C ASN A 154 8.63 11.94 6.31
N LYS A 155 8.50 11.29 7.48
CA LYS A 155 7.18 11.07 8.12
C LYS A 155 6.39 12.36 8.30
N THR A 156 7.02 13.41 8.80
CA THR A 156 6.35 14.69 9.10
C THR A 156 5.83 15.37 7.83
N SER A 157 6.63 15.40 6.76
CA SER A 157 6.20 15.93 5.46
C SER A 157 5.05 15.14 4.89
N PHE A 158 5.10 13.80 5.00
CA PHE A 158 4.04 12.91 4.57
C PHE A 158 2.74 13.13 5.36
N GLU A 159 2.80 13.16 6.69
CA GLU A 159 1.65 13.41 7.56
C GLU A 159 0.96 14.75 7.29
N ASN A 160 1.74 15.79 7.02
CA ASN A 160 1.24 17.15 6.82
C ASN A 160 0.82 17.45 5.37
N TYR A 161 1.07 16.54 4.43
CA TYR A 161 0.69 16.73 3.06
C TYR A 161 -0.83 16.83 2.92
N LYS A 162 -1.30 17.88 2.22
CA LYS A 162 -2.72 18.18 2.05
C LYS A 162 -3.27 17.51 0.79
N ILE A 163 -4.38 16.81 0.96
CA ILE A 163 -5.15 16.21 -0.15
C ILE A 163 -6.58 16.79 -0.14
N PRO A 164 -7.29 16.83 -1.28
CA PRO A 164 -8.71 17.13 -1.33
C PRO A 164 -9.48 16.20 -0.38
N SER A 165 -10.51 16.71 0.27
CA SER A 165 -11.33 15.95 1.22
C SER A 165 -12.80 16.26 1.04
N LEU A 166 -13.63 15.32 1.45
CA LEU A 166 -15.08 15.42 1.52
C LEU A 166 -15.55 15.58 2.97
N GLU A 167 -16.81 15.89 3.16
CA GLU A 167 -17.46 15.78 4.48
C GLU A 167 -17.48 14.30 4.88
N ASP A 168 -17.45 14.03 6.19
CA ASP A 168 -17.24 12.67 6.72
C ASP A 168 -18.30 11.67 6.21
N ASN A 169 -19.57 12.07 6.09
CA ASN A 169 -20.65 11.23 5.55
C ASN A 169 -20.48 10.92 4.05
N GLU A 170 -19.98 11.86 3.27
CA GLU A 170 -19.70 11.66 1.83
C GLU A 170 -18.49 10.74 1.65
N LEU A 171 -17.48 10.92 2.49
CA LEU A 171 -16.27 10.11 2.51
C LEU A 171 -16.59 8.64 2.83
N GLU A 172 -17.43 8.39 3.85
CA GLU A 172 -17.89 7.04 4.19
C GLU A 172 -18.61 6.37 3.01
N VAL A 173 -19.54 7.09 2.36
CA VAL A 173 -20.27 6.56 1.19
C VAL A 173 -19.34 6.28 0.02
N LEU A 174 -18.36 7.15 -0.22
CA LEU A 174 -17.36 6.96 -1.26
C LEU A 174 -16.51 5.74 -0.96
N GLU A 175 -15.97 5.61 0.27
CA GLU A 175 -15.12 4.49 0.66
C GLU A 175 -15.83 3.14 0.47
N VAL A 176 -17.10 3.03 0.88
CA VAL A 176 -17.89 1.80 0.69
C VAL A 176 -18.00 1.41 -0.79
N ARG A 177 -18.18 2.39 -1.68
CA ARG A 177 -18.24 2.13 -3.13
C ARG A 177 -16.89 1.66 -3.69
N LEU A 178 -15.81 2.36 -3.32
CA LEU A 178 -14.46 2.01 -3.75
C LEU A 178 -14.05 0.65 -3.21
N GLN A 179 -14.32 0.37 -1.93
CA GLN A 179 -14.03 -0.91 -1.28
C GLN A 179 -14.76 -2.08 -1.94
N THR A 180 -16.00 -1.86 -2.43
CA THR A 180 -16.76 -2.90 -3.16
C THR A 180 -16.02 -3.33 -4.42
N ILE A 181 -15.50 -2.39 -5.20
CA ILE A 181 -14.73 -2.68 -6.42
C ILE A 181 -13.38 -3.31 -6.05
N PHE A 182 -12.69 -2.75 -5.07
CA PHE A 182 -11.39 -3.23 -4.63
C PHE A 182 -11.44 -4.64 -4.03
N ASN A 183 -12.54 -5.01 -3.38
CA ASN A 183 -12.76 -6.39 -2.95
C ASN A 183 -12.82 -7.37 -4.14
N ALA A 184 -13.43 -6.99 -5.25
CA ALA A 184 -13.42 -7.80 -6.46
C ALA A 184 -12.01 -7.94 -7.05
N VAL A 185 -11.24 -6.84 -7.09
CA VAL A 185 -9.82 -6.87 -7.50
C VAL A 185 -9.01 -7.81 -6.61
N LEU A 186 -9.18 -7.71 -5.29
CA LEU A 186 -8.47 -8.57 -4.33
C LEU A 186 -8.81 -10.06 -4.51
N VAL A 187 -10.09 -10.38 -4.74
CA VAL A 187 -10.51 -11.76 -5.01
C VAL A 187 -9.85 -12.30 -6.27
N ASN A 188 -9.85 -11.52 -7.35
CA ASN A 188 -9.21 -11.90 -8.61
C ASN A 188 -7.69 -12.11 -8.45
N LEU A 189 -7.01 -11.21 -7.72
CA LEU A 189 -5.56 -11.35 -7.45
C LEU A 189 -5.26 -12.64 -6.70
N LYS A 190 -6.01 -12.95 -5.64
CA LYS A 190 -5.85 -14.19 -4.87
C LYS A 190 -6.14 -15.45 -5.70
N GLU A 191 -7.06 -15.37 -6.65
CA GLU A 191 -7.31 -16.48 -7.59
C GLU A 191 -6.16 -16.66 -8.56
N ILE A 192 -5.61 -15.58 -9.10
CA ILE A 192 -4.42 -15.59 -9.98
C ILE A 192 -3.22 -16.21 -9.26
N ASP A 193 -2.98 -15.83 -8.00
CA ASP A 193 -1.88 -16.39 -7.20
C ASP A 193 -2.03 -17.92 -7.04
N LYS A 194 -3.23 -18.39 -6.67
CA LYS A 194 -3.53 -19.83 -6.53
C LYS A 194 -3.36 -20.58 -7.86
N LEU A 195 -3.84 -20.02 -8.96
CA LEU A 195 -3.69 -20.65 -10.28
C LEU A 195 -2.23 -20.72 -10.71
N SER A 196 -1.43 -19.72 -10.37
CA SER A 196 0.01 -19.69 -10.62
C SER A 196 0.73 -20.78 -9.82
N GLU A 197 0.40 -20.95 -8.53
CA GLU A 197 0.95 -22.03 -7.69
C GLU A 197 0.60 -23.41 -8.27
N VAL A 198 -0.66 -23.65 -8.66
CA VAL A 198 -1.09 -24.92 -9.27
C VAL A 198 -0.35 -25.19 -10.57
N LYS A 199 -0.22 -24.18 -11.43
CA LYS A 199 0.56 -24.28 -12.68
C LYS A 199 2.00 -24.71 -12.42
N ASP A 200 2.68 -24.13 -11.45
CA ASP A 200 4.07 -24.42 -11.13
C ASP A 200 4.26 -25.82 -10.57
N VAL A 201 3.30 -26.31 -9.75
CA VAL A 201 3.27 -27.70 -9.28
C VAL A 201 3.12 -28.68 -10.45
N ILE A 202 2.19 -28.42 -11.39
CA ILE A 202 1.98 -29.27 -12.58
C ILE A 202 3.23 -29.30 -13.46
N ILE A 203 3.83 -28.15 -13.75
CA ILE A 203 5.06 -28.06 -14.56
C ILE A 203 6.19 -28.88 -13.89
N THR A 204 6.35 -28.75 -12.58
CA THR A 204 7.38 -29.49 -11.81
C THR A 204 7.16 -31.00 -11.87
N GLN A 205 5.89 -31.47 -11.86
CA GLN A 205 5.56 -32.89 -11.97
C GLN A 205 5.78 -33.45 -13.38
N LEU A 206 5.52 -32.66 -14.41
CA LEU A 206 5.71 -33.08 -15.82
C LEU A 206 7.17 -33.06 -16.29
N SER A 207 8.04 -32.37 -15.57
CA SER A 207 9.47 -32.23 -15.87
C SER A 207 10.35 -33.29 -15.19
N ARG A 208 9.74 -34.18 -14.44
CA ARG A 208 10.37 -35.36 -13.81
C ARG A 208 10.12 -36.64 -14.59
#